data_7a7213bfdfff05650f412854b68a1056
#
_entry.id   7a7213bfdfff05650f412854b68a1056
#
_cell.length_a   1.000
_cell.length_b   1.000
_cell.length_c   1.000
_cell.angle_alpha   90.00
_cell.angle_beta   90.00
_cell.angle_gamma   90.00
#
_symmetry.space_group_name_H-M   'P 1'
#
loop_
_entity.id
_entity.type
_entity.pdbx_description
1 polymer ?
#
loop_
_entity_poly.entity_id
_entity_poly.type
_entity_poly.pdbx_seq_one_letter_code
_entity_poly.pdbx_strand_id
1 'polypeptide(L)'
;MTKHNAKNERIKRKYYIYLKEAKRLSEKSIDNAATAIAAFEQSTNKRDFAGFHIEQAKKFKRELNEVNNPKTGKPLAKATIRTRLNDVKAFFHWLAGQAGYKSKISYSDCEYFNQPANDTRIAMAIREKPVPSIEQIHHVLSSIPSETIIEKRDRALLAFTLLSGMRDDAIASLNIGHVDLDKRRIFQDANTVRTKFRKTHNSTFFPVGDDIEAIVSEWIDTLKTELLYSDGDPLFPKTKIGLDENDQFAATGLTRDHWANAQPIRDIFKNAFEAANLPYYNPHSFRDTLTGLGLRLCRTPEEFKAWSQNSSHEKVMTTFMNYGKVEGHRQAEIMETVGKQGAARPDNEPDAQTIAVVLQHLTKQAKVDEKGTV
;
A
#
# COMPACT_ATOMS: atom_id res chain seq x y z
N MET A 1 -37.10 -8.94 -5.07
CA MET A 1 -36.71 -7.86 -4.12
C MET A 1 -36.00 -8.48 -2.93
N THR A 2 -34.73 -8.15 -2.71
CA THR A 2 -33.97 -8.64 -1.53
C THR A 2 -34.50 -7.95 -0.29
N LYS A 3 -35.17 -8.70 0.55
CA LYS A 3 -35.79 -8.18 1.78
C LYS A 3 -34.70 -7.69 2.75
N HIS A 4 -34.59 -6.37 2.99
CA HIS A 4 -33.67 -5.80 3.97
C HIS A 4 -34.24 -5.92 5.38
N ASN A 5 -33.37 -6.14 6.37
CA ASN A 5 -33.76 -6.10 7.77
C ASN A 5 -33.61 -4.68 8.32
N ALA A 6 -34.73 -3.98 8.55
CA ALA A 6 -34.72 -2.58 8.97
C ALA A 6 -34.01 -2.35 10.33
N LYS A 7 -33.98 -3.35 11.24
CA LYS A 7 -33.25 -3.23 12.50
C LYS A 7 -31.76 -3.29 12.25
N ASN A 8 -31.31 -4.21 11.38
CA ASN A 8 -29.93 -4.33 10.99
C ASN A 8 -29.44 -3.04 10.32
N GLU A 9 -30.21 -2.46 9.39
CA GLU A 9 -29.82 -1.22 8.73
C GLU A 9 -29.63 -0.05 9.72
N ARG A 10 -30.53 0.07 10.71
CA ARG A 10 -30.40 1.12 11.73
C ARG A 10 -29.15 0.95 12.59
N ILE A 11 -28.83 -0.28 12.98
CA ILE A 11 -27.68 -0.51 13.85
C ILE A 11 -26.34 -0.43 13.07
N LYS A 12 -26.30 -0.88 11.80
CA LYS A 12 -25.16 -0.70 10.91
C LYS A 12 -24.84 0.80 10.73
N ARG A 13 -25.86 1.63 10.49
CA ARG A 13 -25.68 3.08 10.39
C ARG A 13 -25.06 3.69 11.65
N LYS A 14 -25.53 3.28 12.85
CA LYS A 14 -24.94 3.73 14.12
C LYS A 14 -23.47 3.30 14.23
N TYR A 15 -23.16 2.08 13.82
CA TYR A 15 -21.80 1.58 13.85
C TYR A 15 -20.88 2.34 12.89
N TYR A 16 -21.31 2.65 11.66
CA TYR A 16 -20.52 3.42 10.73
C TYR A 16 -20.27 4.84 11.21
N ILE A 17 -21.24 5.48 11.84
CA ILE A 17 -21.06 6.77 12.52
C ILE A 17 -20.02 6.64 13.64
N TYR A 18 -20.10 5.58 14.46
CA TYR A 18 -19.12 5.32 15.51
C TYR A 18 -17.70 5.12 14.93
N LEU A 19 -17.55 4.38 13.82
CA LEU A 19 -16.25 4.21 13.15
C LEU A 19 -15.71 5.55 12.65
N LYS A 20 -16.58 6.39 12.10
CA LYS A 20 -16.20 7.70 11.57
C LYS A 20 -15.87 8.70 12.69
N GLU A 21 -16.78 8.88 13.64
CA GLU A 21 -16.69 9.97 14.61
C GLU A 21 -15.89 9.62 15.87
N ALA A 22 -16.00 8.39 16.35
CA ALA A 22 -15.33 7.96 17.58
C ALA A 22 -13.97 7.28 17.28
N LYS A 23 -13.92 6.41 16.26
CA LYS A 23 -12.68 5.71 15.87
C LYS A 23 -11.85 6.48 14.85
N ARG A 24 -12.40 7.54 14.25
CA ARG A 24 -11.74 8.39 13.23
C ARG A 24 -11.14 7.61 12.07
N LEU A 25 -11.82 6.55 11.64
CA LEU A 25 -11.37 5.74 10.51
C LEU A 25 -11.63 6.44 9.17
N SER A 26 -10.82 6.11 8.16
CA SER A 26 -11.02 6.56 6.79
C SER A 26 -12.29 5.94 6.20
N GLU A 27 -12.92 6.64 5.24
CA GLU A 27 -14.10 6.12 4.50
C GLU A 27 -13.82 4.74 3.92
N LYS A 28 -12.64 4.53 3.31
CA LYS A 28 -12.24 3.22 2.77
C LYS A 28 -12.19 2.11 3.82
N SER A 29 -11.79 2.42 5.06
CA SER A 29 -11.80 1.45 6.16
C SER A 29 -13.23 1.13 6.60
N ILE A 30 -14.11 2.13 6.60
CA ILE A 30 -15.54 1.97 6.90
C ILE A 30 -16.21 1.11 5.82
N ASP A 31 -15.91 1.34 4.55
CA ASP A 31 -16.43 0.55 3.42
C ASP A 31 -15.99 -0.92 3.49
N ASN A 32 -14.75 -1.18 3.91
CA ASN A 32 -14.27 -2.55 4.14
C ASN A 32 -15.06 -3.24 5.25
N ALA A 33 -15.27 -2.56 6.38
CA ALA A 33 -16.07 -3.07 7.47
C ALA A 33 -17.54 -3.29 7.03
N ALA A 34 -18.12 -2.36 6.27
CA ALA A 34 -19.46 -2.49 5.72
C ALA A 34 -19.59 -3.70 4.79
N THR A 35 -18.58 -3.93 3.94
CA THR A 35 -18.52 -5.11 3.04
C THR A 35 -18.46 -6.40 3.83
N ALA A 36 -17.65 -6.46 4.90
CA ALA A 36 -17.54 -7.64 5.75
C ALA A 36 -18.85 -7.94 6.51
N ILE A 37 -19.50 -6.90 7.07
CA ILE A 37 -20.78 -7.03 7.77
C ILE A 37 -21.90 -7.46 6.81
N ALA A 38 -21.93 -6.90 5.59
CA ALA A 38 -22.90 -7.30 4.57
C ALA A 38 -22.73 -8.77 4.16
N ALA A 39 -21.51 -9.26 4.03
CA ALA A 39 -21.23 -10.67 3.75
C ALA A 39 -21.72 -11.58 4.87
N PHE A 40 -21.50 -11.21 6.14
CA PHE A 40 -22.02 -11.95 7.29
C PHE A 40 -23.57 -11.93 7.32
N GLU A 41 -24.18 -10.77 7.10
CA GLU A 41 -25.63 -10.62 7.04
C GLU A 41 -26.25 -11.51 5.95
N GLN A 42 -25.59 -11.61 4.80
CA GLN A 42 -26.00 -12.50 3.70
C GLN A 42 -25.90 -13.98 4.11
N SER A 43 -24.84 -14.40 4.78
CA SER A 43 -24.66 -15.79 5.25
C SER A 43 -25.72 -16.23 6.26
N THR A 44 -26.33 -15.28 6.97
CA THR A 44 -27.42 -15.51 7.93
C THR A 44 -28.80 -15.24 7.34
N ASN A 45 -28.93 -15.10 6.01
CA ASN A 45 -30.19 -14.73 5.34
C ASN A 45 -30.85 -13.47 5.94
N LYS A 46 -30.03 -12.46 6.29
CA LYS A 46 -30.44 -11.16 6.83
C LYS A 46 -31.26 -11.26 8.12
N ARG A 47 -30.99 -12.28 8.95
CA ARG A 47 -31.58 -12.39 10.27
C ARG A 47 -31.19 -11.21 11.14
N ASP A 48 -32.05 -10.86 12.12
CA ASP A 48 -31.76 -9.83 13.11
C ASP A 48 -30.45 -10.16 13.85
N PHE A 49 -29.52 -9.23 13.92
CA PHE A 49 -28.26 -9.39 14.66
C PHE A 49 -28.48 -9.69 16.15
N ALA A 50 -29.62 -9.31 16.71
CA ALA A 50 -30.00 -9.68 18.09
C ALA A 50 -30.19 -11.19 18.29
N GLY A 51 -30.37 -11.95 17.22
CA GLY A 51 -30.40 -13.41 17.23
C GLY A 51 -29.07 -14.06 16.88
N PHE A 52 -27.97 -13.35 17.08
CA PHE A 52 -26.62 -13.92 16.87
C PHE A 52 -26.35 -15.08 17.82
N HIS A 53 -25.74 -16.12 17.31
CA HIS A 53 -25.22 -17.24 18.08
C HIS A 53 -23.98 -17.84 17.42
N ILE A 54 -23.18 -18.53 18.19
CA ILE A 54 -21.83 -19.02 17.79
C ILE A 54 -21.82 -19.87 16.53
N GLU A 55 -22.87 -20.65 16.24
CA GLU A 55 -22.94 -21.47 15.03
C GLU A 55 -22.99 -20.62 13.74
N GLN A 56 -23.52 -19.40 13.81
CA GLN A 56 -23.48 -18.48 12.68
C GLN A 56 -22.05 -18.00 12.39
N ALA A 57 -21.25 -17.73 13.42
CA ALA A 57 -19.84 -17.40 13.24
C ALA A 57 -19.03 -18.57 12.66
N LYS A 58 -19.27 -19.80 13.15
CA LYS A 58 -18.66 -21.01 12.63
C LYS A 58 -19.03 -21.26 11.15
N LYS A 59 -20.31 -21.10 10.82
CA LYS A 59 -20.80 -21.23 9.45
C LYS A 59 -20.15 -20.20 8.53
N PHE A 60 -20.15 -18.93 8.93
CA PHE A 60 -19.56 -17.86 8.15
C PHE A 60 -18.07 -18.07 7.88
N LYS A 61 -17.29 -18.57 8.85
CA LYS A 61 -15.88 -18.93 8.63
C LYS A 61 -15.71 -20.03 7.58
N ARG A 62 -16.57 -21.06 7.57
CA ARG A 62 -16.54 -22.10 6.55
C ARG A 62 -16.84 -21.53 5.16
N GLU A 63 -17.93 -20.78 5.05
CA GLU A 63 -18.34 -20.16 3.78
C GLU A 63 -17.25 -19.25 3.21
N LEU A 64 -16.58 -18.42 4.06
CA LEU A 64 -15.48 -17.56 3.60
C LEU A 64 -14.28 -18.35 3.03
N ASN A 65 -14.04 -19.59 3.49
CA ASN A 65 -12.98 -20.43 2.94
C ASN A 65 -13.35 -21.07 1.59
N GLU A 66 -14.64 -21.15 1.29
CA GLU A 66 -15.18 -21.74 0.05
C GLU A 66 -15.43 -20.67 -1.05
N VAL A 67 -15.51 -19.39 -0.65
CA VAL A 67 -15.76 -18.29 -1.58
C VAL A 67 -14.54 -18.01 -2.46
N ASN A 68 -14.77 -17.93 -3.75
CA ASN A 68 -13.77 -17.48 -4.72
C ASN A 68 -13.81 -15.95 -4.89
N ASN A 69 -12.65 -15.38 -5.14
CA ASN A 69 -12.53 -13.98 -5.52
C ASN A 69 -13.13 -13.77 -6.92
N PRO A 70 -14.16 -12.92 -7.08
CA PRO A 70 -14.85 -12.75 -8.35
C PRO A 70 -13.96 -12.20 -9.49
N LYS A 71 -12.86 -11.52 -9.14
CA LYS A 71 -11.91 -10.98 -10.14
C LYS A 71 -10.90 -12.01 -10.64
N THR A 72 -10.52 -12.97 -9.80
CA THR A 72 -9.43 -13.91 -10.12
C THR A 72 -9.89 -15.35 -10.25
N GLY A 73 -11.13 -15.67 -9.87
CA GLY A 73 -11.67 -17.05 -9.81
C GLY A 73 -11.00 -17.94 -8.75
N LYS A 74 -9.95 -17.46 -8.07
CA LYS A 74 -9.20 -18.23 -7.06
C LYS A 74 -9.84 -18.09 -5.68
N PRO A 75 -9.63 -19.05 -4.75
CA PRO A 75 -10.08 -18.93 -3.36
C PRO A 75 -9.61 -17.62 -2.71
N LEU A 76 -10.39 -17.08 -1.79
CA LEU A 76 -10.00 -15.89 -1.04
C LEU A 76 -8.69 -16.14 -0.30
N ALA A 77 -7.77 -15.17 -0.37
CA ALA A 77 -6.54 -15.22 0.39
C ALA A 77 -6.81 -15.24 1.91
N LYS A 78 -6.07 -16.02 2.68
CA LYS A 78 -6.23 -16.12 4.14
C LYS A 78 -6.13 -14.76 4.84
N ALA A 79 -5.31 -13.82 4.32
CA ALA A 79 -5.25 -12.45 4.80
C ALA A 79 -6.57 -11.68 4.59
N THR A 80 -7.24 -11.88 3.46
CA THR A 80 -8.56 -11.27 3.18
C THR A 80 -9.63 -11.84 4.11
N ILE A 81 -9.63 -13.15 4.31
CA ILE A 81 -10.53 -13.84 5.24
C ILE A 81 -10.33 -13.29 6.66
N ARG A 82 -9.06 -13.18 7.11
CA ARG A 82 -8.71 -12.61 8.41
C ARG A 82 -9.24 -11.20 8.59
N THR A 83 -9.03 -10.32 7.62
CA THR A 83 -9.53 -8.94 7.68
C THR A 83 -11.05 -8.92 7.82
N ARG A 84 -11.78 -9.66 6.99
CA ARG A 84 -13.25 -9.74 7.07
C ARG A 84 -13.75 -10.26 8.42
N LEU A 85 -13.11 -11.30 8.95
CA LEU A 85 -13.47 -11.85 10.27
C LEU A 85 -13.20 -10.85 11.39
N ASN A 86 -12.07 -10.12 11.33
CA ASN A 86 -11.74 -9.09 12.31
C ASN A 86 -12.73 -7.92 12.27
N ASP A 87 -13.15 -7.48 11.08
CA ASP A 87 -14.14 -6.41 10.92
C ASP A 87 -15.51 -6.83 11.48
N VAL A 88 -15.95 -8.07 11.21
CA VAL A 88 -17.21 -8.60 11.77
C VAL A 88 -17.09 -8.81 13.28
N LYS A 89 -15.95 -9.31 13.77
CA LYS A 89 -15.68 -9.44 15.21
C LYS A 89 -15.78 -8.08 15.90
N ALA A 90 -15.13 -7.06 15.36
CA ALA A 90 -15.16 -5.70 15.90
C ALA A 90 -16.58 -5.11 15.92
N PHE A 91 -17.39 -5.39 14.90
CA PHE A 91 -18.80 -5.01 14.89
C PHE A 91 -19.59 -5.68 16.02
N PHE A 92 -19.48 -7.00 16.19
CA PHE A 92 -20.21 -7.72 17.25
C PHE A 92 -19.71 -7.36 18.64
N HIS A 93 -18.42 -7.10 18.82
CA HIS A 93 -17.88 -6.56 20.06
C HIS A 93 -18.52 -5.20 20.43
N TRP A 94 -18.61 -4.29 19.47
CA TRP A 94 -19.30 -3.02 19.69
C TRP A 94 -20.79 -3.23 19.94
N LEU A 95 -21.42 -4.14 19.21
CA LEU A 95 -22.85 -4.43 19.30
C LEU A 95 -23.23 -5.01 20.67
N ALA A 96 -22.39 -5.87 21.24
CA ALA A 96 -22.58 -6.45 22.58
C ALA A 96 -22.70 -5.39 23.70
N GLY A 97 -22.12 -4.20 23.48
CA GLY A 97 -22.26 -3.07 24.41
C GLY A 97 -23.50 -2.19 24.17
N GLN A 98 -24.29 -2.42 23.11
CA GLN A 98 -25.40 -1.53 22.75
C GLN A 98 -26.72 -1.91 23.46
N ALA A 99 -27.53 -0.90 23.75
CA ALA A 99 -28.88 -1.11 24.31
C ALA A 99 -29.71 -2.02 23.38
N GLY A 100 -30.34 -3.05 23.97
CA GLY A 100 -31.15 -4.06 23.29
C GLY A 100 -30.33 -5.24 22.72
N TYR A 101 -28.98 -5.22 22.80
CA TYR A 101 -28.10 -6.30 22.39
C TYR A 101 -27.25 -6.86 23.54
N LYS A 102 -26.86 -6.05 24.52
CA LYS A 102 -25.97 -6.44 25.63
C LYS A 102 -26.44 -7.62 26.47
N SER A 103 -27.76 -7.88 26.49
CA SER A 103 -28.36 -9.07 27.17
C SER A 103 -28.46 -10.30 26.27
N LYS A 104 -28.09 -10.17 24.98
CA LYS A 104 -28.28 -11.21 23.95
C LYS A 104 -26.98 -11.68 23.32
N ILE A 105 -25.95 -10.88 23.39
CA ILE A 105 -24.64 -11.14 22.76
C ILE A 105 -23.59 -11.02 23.86
N SER A 106 -22.85 -12.11 24.09
CA SER A 106 -21.69 -12.12 24.98
C SER A 106 -20.42 -11.70 24.21
N TYR A 107 -19.52 -10.99 24.87
CA TYR A 107 -18.19 -10.71 24.32
C TYR A 107 -17.41 -11.97 23.98
N SER A 108 -17.56 -13.03 24.79
CA SER A 108 -16.95 -14.34 24.53
C SER A 108 -17.44 -14.99 23.23
N ASP A 109 -18.69 -14.74 22.83
CA ASP A 109 -19.26 -15.29 21.59
C ASP A 109 -18.61 -14.66 20.36
N CYS A 110 -18.11 -13.41 20.47
CA CYS A 110 -17.40 -12.73 19.40
C CYS A 110 -16.05 -13.39 19.09
N GLU A 111 -15.46 -14.11 20.05
CA GLU A 111 -14.19 -14.82 19.86
C GLU A 111 -14.31 -15.97 18.83
N TYR A 112 -15.51 -16.48 18.58
CA TYR A 112 -15.74 -17.49 17.55
C TYR A 112 -15.49 -17.02 16.12
N PHE A 113 -15.29 -15.72 15.89
CA PHE A 113 -14.81 -15.17 14.62
C PHE A 113 -13.29 -15.31 14.44
N ASN A 114 -12.52 -15.65 15.47
CA ASN A 114 -11.08 -15.84 15.33
C ASN A 114 -10.75 -16.94 14.32
N GLN A 115 -9.71 -16.70 13.52
CA GLN A 115 -9.14 -17.74 12.67
C GLN A 115 -8.34 -18.77 13.48
N PRO A 116 -8.23 -20.01 12.98
CA PRO A 116 -7.25 -20.96 13.50
C PRO A 116 -5.84 -20.37 13.49
N ALA A 117 -5.01 -20.74 14.48
CA ALA A 117 -3.64 -20.23 14.59
C ALA A 117 -2.79 -20.48 13.33
N ASN A 118 -2.96 -21.66 12.70
CA ASN A 118 -2.25 -21.97 11.45
C ASN A 118 -2.68 -21.06 10.29
N ASP A 119 -3.97 -20.80 10.12
CA ASP A 119 -4.49 -19.88 9.10
C ASP A 119 -4.01 -18.45 9.35
N THR A 120 -3.92 -18.06 10.63
CA THR A 120 -3.37 -16.76 11.02
C THR A 120 -1.89 -16.66 10.66
N ARG A 121 -1.08 -17.70 10.90
CA ARG A 121 0.33 -17.73 10.47
C ARG A 121 0.46 -17.64 8.97
N ILE A 122 -0.35 -18.37 8.20
CA ILE A 122 -0.38 -18.30 6.73
C ILE A 122 -0.82 -16.90 6.25
N ALA A 123 -1.80 -16.29 6.90
CA ALA A 123 -2.29 -14.94 6.58
C ALA A 123 -1.23 -13.86 6.85
N MET A 124 -0.38 -14.06 7.85
CA MET A 124 0.68 -13.14 8.24
C MET A 124 2.03 -13.46 7.60
N ALA A 125 2.17 -14.63 6.94
CA ALA A 125 3.42 -15.01 6.29
C ALA A 125 3.79 -14.00 5.20
N ILE A 126 5.01 -13.49 5.30
CA ILE A 126 5.61 -12.67 4.26
C ILE A 126 5.89 -13.60 3.08
N ARG A 127 5.25 -13.32 1.94
CA ARG A 127 5.49 -14.02 0.68
C ARG A 127 6.37 -13.16 -0.19
N GLU A 128 7.39 -13.74 -0.77
CA GLU A 128 8.13 -13.10 -1.84
C GLU A 128 7.16 -12.79 -2.98
N LYS A 129 7.14 -11.54 -3.37
CA LYS A 129 6.42 -11.08 -4.54
C LYS A 129 7.45 -10.77 -5.60
N PRO A 130 7.26 -11.22 -6.84
CA PRO A 130 8.13 -10.78 -7.91
C PRO A 130 8.06 -9.25 -8.01
N VAL A 131 9.22 -8.63 -8.09
CA VAL A 131 9.40 -7.19 -8.27
C VAL A 131 10.21 -6.96 -9.54
N PRO A 132 9.97 -5.87 -10.28
CA PRO A 132 10.77 -5.58 -11.47
C PRO A 132 12.19 -5.22 -11.05
N SER A 133 13.19 -5.67 -11.83
CA SER A 133 14.54 -5.17 -11.68
C SER A 133 14.66 -3.74 -12.22
N ILE A 134 15.73 -3.03 -11.86
CA ILE A 134 16.02 -1.68 -12.40
C ILE A 134 16.12 -1.74 -13.92
N GLU A 135 16.77 -2.76 -14.46
CA GLU A 135 16.95 -2.95 -15.91
C GLU A 135 15.61 -3.19 -16.62
N GLN A 136 14.70 -3.94 -16.01
CA GLN A 136 13.35 -4.13 -16.53
C GLN A 136 12.56 -2.82 -16.55
N ILE A 137 12.72 -1.97 -15.53
CA ILE A 137 12.07 -0.66 -15.50
C ILE A 137 12.64 0.26 -16.58
N HIS A 138 13.96 0.30 -16.78
CA HIS A 138 14.57 1.04 -17.88
C HIS A 138 14.08 0.54 -19.24
N HIS A 139 13.95 -0.78 -19.43
CA HIS A 139 13.40 -1.35 -20.65
C HIS A 139 11.95 -0.89 -20.89
N VAL A 140 11.10 -0.90 -19.87
CA VAL A 140 9.72 -0.38 -19.98
C VAL A 140 9.73 1.10 -20.36
N LEU A 141 10.54 1.93 -19.70
CA LEU A 141 10.61 3.37 -19.97
C LEU A 141 11.10 3.67 -21.40
N SER A 142 12.03 2.89 -21.92
CA SER A 142 12.50 3.02 -23.32
C SER A 142 11.48 2.52 -24.33
N SER A 143 10.54 1.65 -23.92
CA SER A 143 9.49 1.11 -24.79
C SER A 143 8.23 1.98 -24.84
N ILE A 144 8.07 2.95 -23.92
CA ILE A 144 6.94 3.89 -23.96
C ILE A 144 7.22 4.95 -25.02
N PRO A 145 6.32 5.13 -26.02
CA PRO A 145 6.40 6.25 -26.93
C PRO A 145 6.40 7.60 -26.19
N SER A 146 6.93 8.64 -26.84
CA SER A 146 6.96 10.00 -26.26
C SER A 146 6.61 11.07 -27.29
N GLU A 147 5.77 10.73 -28.27
CA GLU A 147 5.35 11.63 -29.34
C GLU A 147 4.20 12.53 -28.89
N THR A 148 3.22 11.96 -28.17
CA THR A 148 2.07 12.72 -27.67
C THR A 148 2.30 13.19 -26.23
N ILE A 149 1.60 14.26 -25.85
CA ILE A 149 1.66 14.80 -24.48
C ILE A 149 1.20 13.77 -23.43
N ILE A 150 0.30 12.87 -23.80
CA ILE A 150 -0.20 11.81 -22.91
C ILE A 150 0.90 10.76 -22.70
N GLU A 151 1.60 10.36 -23.76
CA GLU A 151 2.73 9.42 -23.67
C GLU A 151 3.90 10.01 -22.88
N LYS A 152 4.25 11.29 -23.12
CA LYS A 152 5.25 12.00 -22.31
C LYS A 152 4.90 11.95 -20.82
N ARG A 153 3.62 12.26 -20.47
CA ARG A 153 3.12 12.17 -19.09
C ARG A 153 3.26 10.76 -18.52
N ASP A 154 2.84 9.74 -19.26
CA ASP A 154 2.82 8.36 -18.79
C ASP A 154 4.23 7.83 -18.58
N ARG A 155 5.15 8.15 -19.48
CA ARG A 155 6.58 7.84 -19.34
C ARG A 155 7.19 8.54 -18.12
N ALA A 156 6.94 9.82 -17.95
CA ALA A 156 7.42 10.60 -16.82
C ALA A 156 6.82 10.11 -15.47
N LEU A 157 5.58 9.64 -15.48
CA LEU A 157 4.92 9.08 -14.30
C LEU A 157 5.64 7.81 -13.79
N LEU A 158 6.01 6.89 -14.68
CA LEU A 158 6.77 5.71 -14.31
C LEU A 158 8.17 6.10 -13.81
N ALA A 159 8.87 6.98 -14.54
CA ALA A 159 10.18 7.50 -14.15
C ALA A 159 10.12 8.16 -12.75
N PHE A 160 9.15 9.04 -12.52
CA PHE A 160 8.97 9.71 -11.24
C PHE A 160 8.63 8.74 -10.10
N THR A 161 7.85 7.70 -10.38
CA THR A 161 7.53 6.67 -9.37
C THR A 161 8.79 5.95 -8.90
N LEU A 162 9.73 5.65 -9.80
CA LEU A 162 11.02 5.08 -9.44
C LEU A 162 11.91 6.10 -8.72
N LEU A 163 12.04 7.31 -9.28
CA LEU A 163 12.88 8.37 -8.75
C LEU A 163 12.51 8.79 -7.33
N SER A 164 11.21 8.84 -7.04
CA SER A 164 10.67 9.33 -5.77
C SER A 164 10.36 8.24 -4.75
N GLY A 165 10.11 7.01 -5.18
CA GLY A 165 9.58 5.94 -4.35
C GLY A 165 8.25 6.27 -3.68
N MET A 166 7.48 7.23 -4.20
CA MET A 166 6.19 7.66 -3.62
C MET A 166 5.09 6.62 -3.82
N ARG A 167 4.04 6.73 -3.00
CA ARG A 167 2.82 5.93 -3.19
C ARG A 167 1.98 6.51 -4.30
N ASP A 168 1.33 5.66 -5.08
CA ASP A 168 0.51 6.00 -6.23
C ASP A 168 -0.59 7.05 -5.92
N ASP A 169 -1.24 6.98 -4.77
CA ASP A 169 -2.28 7.94 -4.39
C ASP A 169 -1.70 9.32 -4.02
N ALA A 170 -0.50 9.36 -3.48
CA ALA A 170 0.21 10.63 -3.24
C ALA A 170 0.64 11.25 -4.58
N ILE A 171 1.19 10.48 -5.51
CA ILE A 171 1.56 10.94 -6.86
C ILE A 171 0.33 11.50 -7.58
N ALA A 172 -0.82 10.83 -7.50
CA ALA A 172 -2.07 11.25 -8.13
C ALA A 172 -2.63 12.61 -7.64
N SER A 173 -2.05 13.18 -6.60
CA SER A 173 -2.46 14.46 -6.01
C SER A 173 -1.32 15.49 -5.89
N LEU A 174 -0.19 15.21 -6.54
CA LEU A 174 1.00 16.06 -6.44
C LEU A 174 0.86 17.25 -7.40
N ASN A 175 1.26 18.44 -6.94
CA ASN A 175 1.41 19.63 -7.78
C ASN A 175 2.85 19.77 -8.26
N ILE A 176 3.06 20.55 -9.32
CA ILE A 176 4.38 20.85 -9.87
C ILE A 176 5.29 21.48 -8.79
N GLY A 177 4.77 22.45 -8.03
CA GLY A 177 5.52 23.14 -6.98
C GLY A 177 5.95 22.28 -5.78
N HIS A 178 5.47 21.03 -5.69
CA HIS A 178 5.97 20.10 -4.68
C HIS A 178 7.32 19.47 -5.04
N VAL A 179 7.81 19.66 -6.26
CA VAL A 179 9.08 19.10 -6.76
C VAL A 179 10.08 20.23 -6.98
N ASP A 180 11.19 20.17 -6.26
CA ASP A 180 12.35 21.06 -6.42
C ASP A 180 13.46 20.27 -7.11
N LEU A 181 13.60 20.50 -8.42
CA LEU A 181 14.58 19.80 -9.27
C LEU A 181 16.01 20.18 -8.86
N ASP A 182 16.28 21.46 -8.54
CA ASP A 182 17.61 21.94 -8.19
C ASP A 182 18.12 21.29 -6.90
N LYS A 183 17.23 21.13 -5.91
CA LYS A 183 17.55 20.46 -4.64
C LYS A 183 17.31 18.97 -4.67
N ARG A 184 16.77 18.42 -5.78
CA ARG A 184 16.40 17.01 -5.91
C ARG A 184 15.47 16.53 -4.79
N ARG A 185 14.47 17.35 -4.45
CA ARG A 185 13.58 17.13 -3.29
C ARG A 185 12.12 17.18 -3.68
N ILE A 186 11.31 16.45 -2.92
CA ILE A 186 9.87 16.42 -3.03
C ILE A 186 9.28 16.72 -1.67
N PHE A 187 8.46 17.77 -1.60
CA PHE A 187 7.72 18.13 -0.40
C PHE A 187 6.29 17.61 -0.49
N GLN A 188 5.97 16.60 0.30
CA GLN A 188 4.64 16.01 0.39
C GLN A 188 3.88 16.66 1.55
N ASP A 189 3.23 17.80 1.31
CA ASP A 189 2.38 18.45 2.31
C ASP A 189 1.09 17.66 2.52
N ALA A 190 0.86 17.22 3.75
CA ALA A 190 -0.35 16.46 4.11
C ALA A 190 -1.67 17.24 3.96
N ASN A 191 -1.62 18.56 3.80
CA ASN A 191 -2.80 19.40 3.55
C ASN A 191 -3.24 19.34 2.08
N THR A 192 -2.32 19.16 1.15
CA THR A 192 -2.55 19.21 -0.30
C THR A 192 -2.34 17.87 -0.99
N VAL A 193 -1.44 17.00 -0.45
CA VAL A 193 -1.11 15.69 -1.00
C VAL A 193 -1.78 14.57 -0.20
N ARG A 194 -2.37 13.60 -0.90
CA ARG A 194 -3.02 12.44 -0.27
C ARG A 194 -1.99 11.46 0.31
N THR A 195 -1.30 11.90 1.35
CA THR A 195 -0.31 11.07 2.04
C THR A 195 -0.98 10.05 2.97
N LYS A 196 -0.35 8.89 3.12
CA LYS A 196 -0.83 7.87 4.07
C LYS A 196 -0.75 8.43 5.50
N PHE A 197 -1.85 8.33 6.24
CA PHE A 197 -2.01 8.87 7.60
C PHE A 197 -1.90 10.40 7.70
N ARG A 198 -2.05 11.14 6.60
CA ARG A 198 -1.93 12.60 6.56
C ARG A 198 -0.62 13.10 7.20
N LYS A 199 0.50 12.51 6.82
CA LYS A 199 1.82 12.90 7.30
C LYS A 199 2.54 13.72 6.25
N THR A 200 3.02 14.89 6.63
CA THR A 200 3.94 15.68 5.83
C THR A 200 5.30 15.01 5.79
N HIS A 201 5.89 14.91 4.62
CA HIS A 201 7.15 14.23 4.41
C HIS A 201 8.00 14.93 3.35
N ASN A 202 9.31 15.02 3.61
CA ASN A 202 10.30 15.39 2.62
C ASN A 202 11.04 14.14 2.15
N SER A 203 11.14 13.96 0.85
CA SER A 203 11.97 12.93 0.25
C SER A 203 12.96 13.54 -0.73
N THR A 204 14.07 12.85 -0.93
CA THR A 204 15.09 13.17 -1.93
C THR A 204 15.02 12.15 -3.05
N PHE A 205 15.41 12.50 -4.25
CA PHE A 205 15.47 11.57 -5.38
C PHE A 205 16.39 10.39 -5.07
N PHE A 206 15.93 9.19 -5.39
CA PHE A 206 16.75 7.99 -5.29
C PHE A 206 17.79 7.95 -6.40
N PRO A 207 19.00 7.40 -6.15
CA PRO A 207 20.06 7.28 -7.16
C PRO A 207 19.76 6.12 -8.11
N VAL A 208 18.87 6.35 -9.07
CA VAL A 208 18.35 5.34 -10.02
C VAL A 208 18.79 5.61 -11.48
N GLY A 209 19.59 6.62 -11.71
CA GLY A 209 20.14 7.00 -13.01
C GLY A 209 19.76 8.43 -13.42
N ASP A 210 20.68 9.11 -14.09
CA ASP A 210 20.48 10.50 -14.56
C ASP A 210 19.47 10.56 -15.71
N ASP A 211 19.35 9.50 -16.48
CA ASP A 211 18.35 9.34 -17.54
C ASP A 211 16.91 9.35 -16.99
N ILE A 212 16.68 8.75 -15.82
CA ILE A 212 15.38 8.76 -15.13
C ILE A 212 15.03 10.18 -14.66
N GLU A 213 16.02 10.88 -14.12
CA GLU A 213 15.85 12.27 -13.68
C GLU A 213 15.60 13.21 -14.86
N ALA A 214 16.31 13.01 -15.98
CA ALA A 214 16.13 13.76 -17.22
C ALA A 214 14.70 13.65 -17.77
N ILE A 215 14.11 12.44 -17.79
CA ILE A 215 12.69 12.24 -18.21
C ILE A 215 11.74 13.07 -17.36
N VAL A 216 11.95 13.12 -16.04
CA VAL A 216 11.10 13.89 -15.12
C VAL A 216 11.29 15.39 -15.31
N SER A 217 12.54 15.84 -15.48
CA SER A 217 12.86 17.24 -15.74
C SER A 217 12.22 17.74 -17.04
N GLU A 218 12.41 16.99 -18.14
CA GLU A 218 11.79 17.29 -19.44
C GLU A 218 10.26 17.38 -19.34
N TRP A 219 9.66 16.51 -18.57
CA TRP A 219 8.22 16.56 -18.35
C TRP A 219 7.77 17.83 -17.61
N ILE A 220 8.46 18.22 -16.54
CA ILE A 220 8.17 19.44 -15.79
C ILE A 220 8.36 20.67 -16.67
N ASP A 221 9.42 20.70 -17.48
CA ASP A 221 9.66 21.77 -18.44
C ASP A 221 8.57 21.84 -19.50
N THR A 222 8.12 20.71 -20.04
CA THR A 222 6.99 20.63 -20.98
C THR A 222 5.72 21.21 -20.34
N LEU A 223 5.41 20.85 -19.09
CA LEU A 223 4.24 21.42 -18.39
C LEU A 223 4.32 22.93 -18.25
N LYS A 224 5.49 23.47 -17.90
CA LYS A 224 5.68 24.91 -17.66
C LYS A 224 5.78 25.72 -18.94
N THR A 225 6.52 25.24 -19.93
CA THR A 225 6.84 26.01 -21.14
C THR A 225 5.86 25.80 -22.28
N GLU A 226 5.42 24.57 -22.54
CA GLU A 226 4.49 24.26 -23.63
C GLU A 226 3.03 24.38 -23.22
N LEU A 227 2.69 23.86 -22.02
CA LEU A 227 1.30 23.85 -21.53
C LEU A 227 0.97 25.03 -20.60
N LEU A 228 1.97 25.84 -20.24
CA LEU A 228 1.85 27.02 -19.39
C LEU A 228 1.16 26.72 -18.04
N TYR A 229 1.54 25.59 -17.43
CA TYR A 229 1.08 25.21 -16.11
C TYR A 229 1.89 25.94 -15.04
N SER A 230 1.22 26.26 -13.94
CA SER A 230 1.80 26.90 -12.76
C SER A 230 2.19 25.86 -11.70
N ASP A 231 2.92 26.30 -10.67
CA ASP A 231 3.31 25.44 -9.55
C ASP A 231 2.12 24.85 -8.78
N GLY A 232 0.93 25.47 -8.85
CA GLY A 232 -0.31 24.99 -8.26
C GLY A 232 -1.04 23.93 -9.08
N ASP A 233 -0.66 23.73 -10.35
CA ASP A 233 -1.29 22.75 -11.23
C ASP A 233 -0.76 21.33 -10.99
N PRO A 234 -1.52 20.27 -11.38
CA PRO A 234 -1.10 18.89 -11.20
C PRO A 234 0.22 18.57 -11.89
N LEU A 235 1.11 17.86 -11.20
CA LEU A 235 2.32 17.30 -11.82
C LEU A 235 1.98 16.21 -12.86
N PHE A 236 0.96 15.40 -12.57
CA PHE A 236 0.46 14.37 -13.49
C PHE A 236 -1.05 14.61 -13.72
N PRO A 237 -1.38 15.45 -14.73
CA PRO A 237 -2.76 15.82 -14.99
C PRO A 237 -3.59 14.64 -15.54
N LYS A 238 -4.90 14.75 -15.33
CA LYS A 238 -5.89 13.82 -15.84
C LYS A 238 -5.99 13.93 -17.36
N THR A 239 -6.21 12.80 -18.03
CA THR A 239 -6.49 12.77 -19.48
C THR A 239 -7.81 13.49 -19.77
N LYS A 240 -7.80 14.39 -20.73
CA LYS A 240 -9.00 15.02 -21.30
C LYS A 240 -9.63 14.07 -22.30
N ILE A 241 -10.89 13.74 -22.10
CA ILE A 241 -11.69 12.99 -23.07
C ILE A 241 -12.55 14.00 -23.84
N GLY A 242 -12.50 13.93 -25.14
CA GLY A 242 -13.28 14.75 -26.08
C GLY A 242 -13.74 13.93 -27.25
N LEU A 243 -14.41 14.57 -28.20
CA LEU A 243 -14.72 13.96 -29.49
C LEU A 243 -13.53 14.09 -30.42
N ASP A 244 -13.19 13.01 -31.12
CA ASP A 244 -12.19 13.03 -32.19
C ASP A 244 -12.80 13.51 -33.51
N GLU A 245 -12.03 13.45 -34.60
CA GLU A 245 -12.47 13.85 -35.95
C GLU A 245 -13.64 12.99 -36.51
N ASN A 246 -13.92 11.85 -35.87
CA ASN A 246 -15.00 10.92 -36.24
C ASN A 246 -16.18 10.97 -35.25
N ASP A 247 -16.27 12.03 -34.42
CA ASP A 247 -17.27 12.18 -33.35
C ASP A 247 -17.26 11.03 -32.32
N GLN A 248 -16.09 10.37 -32.12
CA GLN A 248 -15.92 9.32 -31.14
C GLN A 248 -15.19 9.85 -29.90
N PHE A 249 -15.54 9.34 -28.71
CA PHE A 249 -14.84 9.70 -27.50
C PHE A 249 -13.41 9.19 -27.52
N ALA A 250 -12.46 10.12 -27.52
CA ALA A 250 -11.04 9.82 -27.53
C ALA A 250 -10.26 10.71 -26.52
N ALA A 251 -9.03 10.31 -26.25
CA ALA A 251 -8.11 11.11 -25.44
C ALA A 251 -7.59 12.30 -26.31
N THR A 252 -8.02 13.51 -26.00
CA THR A 252 -7.73 14.71 -26.79
C THR A 252 -6.67 15.63 -26.13
N GLY A 253 -6.07 15.21 -25.03
CA GLY A 253 -5.04 15.97 -24.31
C GLY A 253 -5.10 15.79 -22.80
N LEU A 254 -4.73 16.83 -22.06
CA LEU A 254 -4.71 16.87 -20.61
C LEU A 254 -5.63 17.94 -20.06
N THR A 255 -6.16 17.72 -18.84
CA THR A 255 -6.89 18.73 -18.08
C THR A 255 -5.98 19.32 -16.99
N ARG A 256 -6.42 20.39 -16.31
CA ARG A 256 -5.74 20.92 -15.12
C ARG A 256 -6.25 20.28 -13.80
N ASP A 257 -6.77 19.05 -13.88
CA ASP A 257 -7.32 18.36 -12.73
C ASP A 257 -6.42 17.22 -12.27
N HIS A 258 -6.39 16.97 -10.96
CA HIS A 258 -5.82 15.74 -10.40
C HIS A 258 -6.73 14.54 -10.66
N TRP A 259 -6.15 13.35 -10.67
CA TRP A 259 -6.95 12.13 -10.61
C TRP A 259 -7.65 11.99 -9.25
N ALA A 260 -8.92 11.58 -9.27
CA ALA A 260 -9.71 11.36 -8.07
C ALA A 260 -9.14 10.22 -7.18
N ASN A 261 -8.44 9.28 -7.79
CA ASN A 261 -7.79 8.14 -7.12
C ASN A 261 -6.63 7.61 -7.97
N ALA A 262 -5.90 6.64 -7.45
CA ALA A 262 -4.72 6.07 -8.09
C ALA A 262 -5.02 5.00 -9.17
N GLN A 263 -6.28 4.73 -9.52
CA GLN A 263 -6.58 3.68 -10.52
C GLN A 263 -5.98 3.99 -11.89
N PRO A 264 -6.09 5.21 -12.44
CA PRO A 264 -5.47 5.55 -13.71
C PRO A 264 -3.95 5.30 -13.75
N ILE A 265 -3.24 5.58 -12.65
CA ILE A 265 -1.80 5.28 -12.54
C ILE A 265 -1.55 3.78 -12.70
N ARG A 266 -2.34 2.93 -12.06
CA ARG A 266 -2.22 1.47 -12.16
C ARG A 266 -2.52 0.95 -13.56
N ASP A 267 -3.47 1.58 -14.25
CA ASP A 267 -3.80 1.24 -15.63
C ASP A 267 -2.67 1.64 -16.58
N ILE A 268 -2.05 2.82 -16.40
CA ILE A 268 -0.87 3.26 -17.14
C ILE A 268 0.28 2.26 -16.94
N PHE A 269 0.57 1.88 -15.69
CA PHE A 269 1.59 0.89 -15.38
C PHE A 269 1.32 -0.45 -16.07
N LYS A 270 0.07 -0.92 -16.01
CA LYS A 270 -0.33 -2.16 -16.64
C LYS A 270 -0.06 -2.11 -18.15
N ASN A 271 -0.53 -1.07 -18.81
CA ASN A 271 -0.35 -0.90 -20.25
C ASN A 271 1.13 -0.81 -20.64
N ALA A 272 1.94 -0.09 -19.87
CA ALA A 272 3.36 0.07 -20.13
C ALA A 272 4.13 -1.26 -20.02
N PHE A 273 3.87 -2.05 -18.98
CA PHE A 273 4.52 -3.36 -18.82
C PHE A 273 4.04 -4.37 -19.86
N GLU A 274 2.75 -4.39 -20.20
CA GLU A 274 2.20 -5.24 -21.26
C GLU A 274 2.79 -4.89 -22.64
N ALA A 275 2.93 -3.60 -22.96
CA ALA A 275 3.56 -3.13 -24.19
C ALA A 275 5.04 -3.53 -24.30
N ALA A 276 5.76 -3.57 -23.18
CA ALA A 276 7.13 -4.04 -23.08
C ALA A 276 7.28 -5.58 -23.03
N ASN A 277 6.19 -6.35 -23.20
CA ASN A 277 6.14 -7.80 -23.07
C ASN A 277 6.64 -8.33 -21.72
N LEU A 278 6.42 -7.59 -20.65
CA LEU A 278 6.76 -7.95 -19.27
C LEU A 278 5.52 -8.22 -18.43
N PRO A 279 5.61 -9.05 -17.38
CA PRO A 279 4.54 -9.21 -16.42
C PRO A 279 4.17 -7.87 -15.79
N TYR A 280 2.88 -7.68 -15.51
CA TYR A 280 2.43 -6.48 -14.83
C TYR A 280 2.98 -6.40 -13.40
N TYR A 281 3.65 -5.32 -13.11
CA TYR A 281 4.05 -4.91 -11.77
C TYR A 281 3.31 -3.64 -11.37
N ASN A 282 2.69 -3.64 -10.18
CA ASN A 282 1.98 -2.47 -9.69
C ASN A 282 2.96 -1.37 -9.22
N PRO A 283 2.54 -0.08 -9.14
CA PRO A 283 3.43 1.02 -8.73
C PRO A 283 4.14 0.80 -7.39
N HIS A 284 3.49 0.08 -6.45
CA HIS A 284 4.08 -0.19 -5.14
C HIS A 284 5.31 -1.11 -5.23
N SER A 285 5.39 -1.98 -6.24
CA SER A 285 6.54 -2.87 -6.42
C SER A 285 7.85 -2.12 -6.69
N PHE A 286 7.80 -0.90 -7.25
CA PHE A 286 8.98 -0.05 -7.42
C PHE A 286 9.62 0.33 -6.08
N ARG A 287 8.81 0.43 -5.02
CA ARG A 287 9.33 0.66 -3.67
C ARG A 287 10.07 -0.57 -3.13
N ASP A 288 9.59 -1.77 -3.49
CA ASP A 288 10.26 -3.01 -3.13
C ASP A 288 11.58 -3.14 -3.92
N THR A 289 11.61 -2.75 -5.22
CA THR A 289 12.83 -2.63 -6.02
C THR A 289 13.83 -1.65 -5.40
N LEU A 290 13.37 -0.45 -4.99
CA LEU A 290 14.22 0.55 -4.32
C LEU A 290 14.74 0.04 -2.96
N THR A 291 13.95 -0.73 -2.23
CA THR A 291 14.42 -1.37 -0.98
C THR A 291 15.57 -2.34 -1.27
N GLY A 292 15.44 -3.15 -2.31
CA GLY A 292 16.51 -4.05 -2.76
C GLY A 292 17.76 -3.31 -3.24
N LEU A 293 17.57 -2.18 -3.93
CA LEU A 293 18.67 -1.31 -4.33
C LEU A 293 19.40 -0.74 -3.11
N GLY A 294 18.66 -0.23 -2.10
CA GLY A 294 19.22 0.29 -0.88
C GLY A 294 20.05 -0.72 -0.10
N LEU A 295 19.58 -1.98 -0.03
CA LEU A 295 20.35 -3.06 0.61
C LEU A 295 21.67 -3.38 -0.11
N ARG A 296 21.78 -3.07 -1.41
CA ARG A 296 23.03 -3.25 -2.18
C ARG A 296 23.96 -2.06 -2.09
N LEU A 297 23.42 -0.84 -2.03
CA LEU A 297 24.20 0.40 -2.07
C LEU A 297 24.62 0.87 -0.67
N CYS A 298 23.75 0.76 0.33
CA CYS A 298 24.05 1.23 1.67
C CYS A 298 25.07 0.31 2.34
N ARG A 299 26.11 0.90 2.89
CA ARG A 299 27.24 0.20 3.55
C ARG A 299 27.15 0.27 5.07
N THR A 300 26.42 1.25 5.60
CA THR A 300 26.27 1.48 7.02
C THR A 300 24.80 1.42 7.46
N PRO A 301 24.52 1.10 8.73
CA PRO A 301 23.17 1.16 9.29
C PRO A 301 22.55 2.56 9.18
N GLU A 302 23.36 3.63 9.27
CA GLU A 302 22.90 5.00 9.14
C GLU A 302 22.43 5.30 7.71
N GLU A 303 23.20 4.92 6.70
CA GLU A 303 22.81 5.05 5.29
C GLU A 303 21.50 4.31 5.00
N PHE A 304 21.36 3.08 5.51
CA PHE A 304 20.13 2.31 5.33
C PHE A 304 18.95 2.92 6.08
N LYS A 305 19.18 3.50 7.25
CA LYS A 305 18.16 4.24 7.99
C LYS A 305 17.70 5.47 7.20
N ALA A 306 18.63 6.25 6.65
CA ALA A 306 18.33 7.40 5.80
C ALA A 306 17.53 6.97 4.55
N TRP A 307 17.94 5.89 3.88
CA TRP A 307 17.21 5.29 2.75
C TRP A 307 15.78 4.91 3.12
N SER A 308 15.60 4.24 4.27
CA SER A 308 14.29 3.85 4.79
C SER A 308 13.40 5.06 5.11
N GLN A 309 13.97 6.09 5.72
CA GLN A 309 13.28 7.35 6.00
C GLN A 309 12.85 8.06 4.72
N ASN A 310 13.72 8.09 3.70
CA ASN A 310 13.42 8.64 2.37
C ASN A 310 12.22 7.95 1.73
N SER A 311 12.04 6.65 1.98
CA SER A 311 10.85 5.88 1.59
C SER A 311 9.61 6.16 2.46
N SER A 312 9.62 7.12 3.36
CA SER A 312 8.53 7.39 4.33
C SER A 312 8.19 6.18 5.21
N HIS A 313 9.17 5.35 5.57
CA HIS A 313 8.99 4.28 6.53
C HIS A 313 9.33 4.78 7.94
N GLU A 314 8.37 4.74 8.86
CA GLU A 314 8.58 5.18 10.25
C GLU A 314 9.55 4.28 11.01
N LYS A 315 9.57 3.01 10.64
CA LYS A 315 10.42 1.99 11.25
C LYS A 315 11.30 1.37 10.19
N VAL A 316 12.60 1.39 10.40
CA VAL A 316 13.58 0.72 9.53
C VAL A 316 13.24 -0.76 9.35
N MET A 317 12.73 -1.40 10.41
CA MET A 317 12.24 -2.78 10.38
C MET A 317 11.14 -3.00 9.33
N THR A 318 10.31 -2.00 9.00
CA THR A 318 9.33 -2.12 7.92
C THR A 318 10.00 -2.38 6.58
N THR A 319 11.14 -1.75 6.33
CA THR A 319 11.94 -1.98 5.12
C THR A 319 12.53 -3.39 5.11
N PHE A 320 13.13 -3.83 6.22
CA PHE A 320 13.69 -5.18 6.33
C PHE A 320 12.64 -6.29 6.23
N MET A 321 11.50 -6.13 6.91
CA MET A 321 10.45 -7.15 6.93
C MET A 321 9.72 -7.29 5.57
N ASN A 322 9.65 -6.22 4.78
CA ASN A 322 8.99 -6.26 3.47
C ASN A 322 9.90 -6.78 2.36
N TYR A 323 11.22 -6.84 2.59
CA TYR A 323 12.18 -7.28 1.58
C TYR A 323 12.22 -8.79 1.36
N GLY A 324 11.57 -9.60 2.20
CA GLY A 324 11.59 -11.05 2.10
C GLY A 324 12.78 -11.72 2.81
N LYS A 325 12.91 -13.03 2.65
CA LYS A 325 14.05 -13.80 3.15
C LYS A 325 15.20 -13.69 2.16
N VAL A 326 16.43 -13.60 2.66
CA VAL A 326 17.61 -13.80 1.83
C VAL A 326 17.56 -15.22 1.27
N GLU A 327 17.66 -15.36 -0.04
CA GLU A 327 17.67 -16.68 -0.69
C GLU A 327 18.78 -17.58 -0.12
N GLY A 328 18.50 -18.88 0.00
CA GLY A 328 19.40 -19.78 0.74
C GLY A 328 20.84 -19.83 0.20
N HIS A 329 21.02 -19.77 -1.12
CA HIS A 329 22.37 -19.70 -1.74
C HIS A 329 23.05 -18.38 -1.37
N ARG A 330 22.33 -17.25 -1.42
CA ARG A 330 22.88 -15.94 -1.07
C ARG A 330 23.15 -15.83 0.43
N GLN A 331 22.35 -16.47 1.27
CA GLN A 331 22.61 -16.55 2.70
C GLN A 331 23.95 -17.29 2.97
N ALA A 332 24.19 -18.41 2.27
CA ALA A 332 25.43 -19.15 2.40
C ALA A 332 26.65 -18.30 1.96
N GLU A 333 26.58 -17.66 0.82
CA GLU A 333 27.64 -16.75 0.33
C GLU A 333 27.95 -15.61 1.33
N ILE A 334 26.91 -15.00 1.87
CA ILE A 334 27.07 -13.92 2.86
C ILE A 334 27.73 -14.47 4.10
N MET A 335 27.31 -15.64 4.62
CA MET A 335 27.89 -16.24 5.82
C MET A 335 29.36 -16.62 5.62
N GLU A 336 29.74 -17.14 4.45
CA GLU A 336 31.14 -17.39 4.10
C GLU A 336 31.97 -16.10 4.04
N THR A 337 31.40 -15.04 3.46
CA THR A 337 32.08 -13.74 3.33
C THR A 337 32.28 -13.09 4.70
N VAL A 338 31.26 -13.13 5.56
CA VAL A 338 31.34 -12.60 6.93
C VAL A 338 32.38 -13.36 7.75
N GLY A 339 32.43 -14.70 7.61
CA GLY A 339 33.42 -15.51 8.28
C GLY A 339 34.87 -15.19 7.88
N LYS A 340 35.10 -14.93 6.57
CA LYS A 340 36.41 -14.53 6.02
C LYS A 340 36.81 -13.12 6.44
N GLN A 341 35.86 -12.18 6.51
CA GLN A 341 36.11 -10.80 6.95
C GLN A 341 36.34 -10.69 8.46
N GLY A 342 35.70 -11.54 9.26
CA GLY A 342 35.92 -11.61 10.72
C GLY A 342 37.35 -12.07 11.10
N ALA A 343 37.98 -12.88 10.21
CA ALA A 343 39.35 -13.31 10.40
C ALA A 343 40.42 -12.25 9.99
N ALA A 344 40.02 -11.21 9.26
CA ALA A 344 40.91 -10.18 8.71
C ALA A 344 40.77 -8.79 9.39
N ARG A 345 39.92 -8.62 10.41
CA ARG A 345 39.78 -7.34 11.12
C ARG A 345 40.66 -7.32 12.36
N PRO A 346 41.63 -6.39 12.45
CA PRO A 346 42.20 -6.04 13.73
C PRO A 346 41.13 -5.23 14.50
N ASP A 347 40.81 -5.69 15.70
CA ASP A 347 40.15 -5.01 16.84
C ASP A 347 39.38 -3.69 16.56
N ASN A 348 38.39 -3.73 15.73
CA ASN A 348 37.26 -2.80 15.80
C ASN A 348 36.05 -3.62 16.23
N GLU A 349 35.70 -3.53 17.51
CA GLU A 349 34.44 -4.01 18.03
C GLU A 349 33.32 -3.58 17.10
N PRO A 350 32.40 -4.48 16.69
CA PRO A 350 31.19 -4.05 16.06
C PRO A 350 30.57 -3.06 17.03
N ASP A 351 30.28 -1.85 16.54
CA ASP A 351 29.71 -0.79 17.33
C ASP A 351 28.59 -1.35 18.24
N ALA A 352 28.96 -1.61 19.50
CA ALA A 352 28.08 -2.18 20.50
C ALA A 352 26.80 -1.32 20.65
N GLN A 353 26.85 -0.04 20.26
CA GLN A 353 25.72 0.85 20.18
C GLN A 353 24.74 0.43 19.07
N THR A 354 25.20 -0.03 17.93
CA THR A 354 24.33 -0.49 16.84
C THR A 354 23.60 -1.78 17.21
N ILE A 355 24.31 -2.72 17.84
CA ILE A 355 23.70 -3.96 18.36
C ILE A 355 22.76 -3.66 19.53
N ALA A 356 23.13 -2.77 20.43
CA ALA A 356 22.29 -2.35 21.56
C ALA A 356 21.01 -1.61 21.09
N VAL A 357 21.09 -0.77 20.07
CA VAL A 357 19.91 -0.10 19.48
C VAL A 357 18.97 -1.08 18.82
N VAL A 358 19.49 -2.07 18.10
CA VAL A 358 18.68 -3.11 17.48
C VAL A 358 18.04 -3.98 18.56
N LEU A 359 18.77 -4.40 19.57
CA LEU A 359 18.27 -5.20 20.70
C LEU A 359 17.26 -4.43 21.57
N GLN A 360 17.49 -3.13 21.84
CA GLN A 360 16.52 -2.31 22.55
C GLN A 360 15.21 -2.11 21.77
N HIS A 361 15.28 -2.01 20.44
CA HIS A 361 14.08 -1.92 19.62
C HIS A 361 13.30 -3.23 19.59
N LEU A 362 13.99 -4.35 19.51
CA LEU A 362 13.37 -5.69 19.54
C LEU A 362 12.74 -5.97 20.93
N THR A 363 13.39 -5.56 22.02
CA THR A 363 12.86 -5.74 23.39
C THR A 363 11.67 -4.82 23.68
N LYS A 364 11.67 -3.59 23.15
CA LYS A 364 10.50 -2.69 23.27
C LYS A 364 9.30 -3.17 22.48
N GLN A 365 9.50 -3.79 21.31
CA GLN A 365 8.41 -4.34 20.52
C GLN A 365 7.80 -5.59 21.17
N ALA A 366 8.61 -6.49 21.72
CA ALA A 366 8.10 -7.63 22.47
C ALA A 366 7.22 -7.23 23.66
N LYS A 367 7.60 -6.17 24.39
CA LYS A 367 6.80 -5.62 25.52
C LYS A 367 5.53 -4.91 25.11
N VAL A 368 5.41 -4.42 23.88
CA VAL A 368 4.19 -3.79 23.35
C VAL A 368 3.21 -4.86 22.88
N ASP A 369 3.72 -5.96 22.32
CA ASP A 369 2.89 -7.09 21.88
C ASP A 369 2.33 -7.89 23.09
N GLU A 370 3.06 -7.94 24.22
CA GLU A 370 2.56 -8.54 25.47
C GLU A 370 1.49 -7.67 26.17
N LYS A 371 1.53 -6.34 26.04
CA LYS A 371 0.53 -5.43 26.61
C LYS A 371 -0.69 -5.19 25.73
N GLY A 372 -0.68 -5.67 24.50
CA GLY A 372 -1.83 -5.63 23.58
C GLY A 372 -2.75 -6.84 23.67
N THR A 373 -2.52 -7.73 24.63
CA THR A 373 -3.29 -8.97 24.84
C THR A 373 -4.01 -8.94 26.21
N VAL A 374 -4.64 -7.82 26.56
CA VAL A 374 -5.61 -7.75 27.67
C VAL A 374 -6.89 -7.10 27.18
#